data_a30543c479fcbe4f463637a6a8670120
#
_entry.id   a30543c479fcbe4f463637a6a8670120
#
_cell.length_a   1.000
_cell.length_b   1.000
_cell.length_c   1.000
_cell.angle_alpha   90.00
_cell.angle_beta   90.00
_cell.angle_gamma   90.00
#
_symmetry.space_group_name_H-M   'P 1'
#
loop_
_entity.id
_entity.type
_entity.pdbx_description
1 polymer ?
#
loop_
_entity_poly.entity_id
_entity_poly.type
_entity_poly.pdbx_seq_one_letter_code
_entity_poly.pdbx_strand_id
1 'polypeptide(L)'
;VDNVLWHHKSLFVQIKDTRNDFPLSGVIGVQHWAQWGGTSTNPKIGKQPQSIKDLIRVICGSEGGGDATVSDQINVLGNHYGSYDFKLAFTQPNWQVSAYYQHFFEDKSGMIFVNNTDGLWGGQLDLPKFPWLRKVVVEYLVTRDQSGQFHFIDFDHDLHPGVGGGGDDYYNNGEYTTGASYFNRA
;
A
#
# COMPACT_ATOMS: atom_id res chain seq x y z
N VAL A 1 -4.44 -19.71 -0.15
CA VAL A 1 -5.86 -19.53 0.25
C VAL A 1 -6.73 -19.59 -0.99
N ASP A 2 -7.76 -20.43 -0.98
CA ASP A 2 -8.72 -20.55 -2.07
C ASP A 2 -9.92 -19.62 -1.83
N ASN A 3 -10.55 -19.15 -2.92
CA ASN A 3 -11.72 -18.27 -2.87
C ASN A 3 -11.51 -16.97 -2.07
N VAL A 4 -10.35 -16.35 -2.25
CA VAL A 4 -10.02 -15.07 -1.65
C VAL A 4 -10.93 -13.97 -2.19
N LEU A 5 -11.40 -13.12 -1.31
CA LEU A 5 -12.14 -11.92 -1.65
C LEU A 5 -11.18 -10.73 -1.77
N TRP A 6 -11.51 -9.81 -2.68
CA TRP A 6 -10.75 -8.59 -2.89
C TRP A 6 -11.58 -7.36 -2.59
N HIS A 7 -10.99 -6.41 -1.92
CA HIS A 7 -11.52 -5.08 -1.73
C HIS A 7 -10.56 -4.04 -2.30
N HIS A 8 -11.08 -3.03 -2.97
CA HIS A 8 -10.31 -1.88 -3.43
C HIS A 8 -11.08 -0.59 -3.21
N LYS A 9 -10.39 0.42 -2.73
CA LYS A 9 -10.88 1.80 -2.64
C LYS A 9 -9.77 2.77 -3.02
N SER A 10 -10.13 3.89 -3.64
CA SER A 10 -9.18 4.96 -3.95
C SER A 10 -9.88 6.32 -3.92
N LEU A 11 -9.14 7.34 -3.55
CA LEU A 11 -9.56 8.74 -3.59
C LEU A 11 -8.39 9.58 -4.08
N PHE A 12 -8.65 10.40 -5.11
CA PHE A 12 -7.69 11.36 -5.63
C PHE A 12 -8.29 12.75 -5.64
N VAL A 13 -7.52 13.73 -5.18
CA VAL A 13 -7.87 15.14 -5.23
C VAL A 13 -6.83 15.85 -6.08
N GLN A 14 -7.28 16.53 -7.13
CA GLN A 14 -6.44 17.36 -7.98
C GLN A 14 -6.75 18.84 -7.76
N ILE A 15 -5.71 19.62 -7.60
CA ILE A 15 -5.76 21.07 -7.51
C ILE A 15 -5.00 21.64 -8.69
N LYS A 16 -5.68 22.43 -9.52
CA LYS A 16 -5.06 23.16 -10.64
C LYS A 16 -5.78 24.46 -10.88
N ASP A 17 -5.08 25.45 -11.39
CA ASP A 17 -5.70 26.68 -11.87
C ASP A 17 -6.44 26.44 -13.19
N THR A 18 -7.75 26.69 -13.19
CA THR A 18 -8.61 26.54 -14.38
C THR A 18 -8.49 27.68 -15.37
N ARG A 19 -7.94 28.82 -14.94
CA ARG A 19 -7.70 29.99 -15.81
C ARG A 19 -6.37 29.89 -16.56
N ASN A 20 -5.54 28.91 -16.23
CA ASN A 20 -4.19 28.71 -16.73
C ASN A 20 -3.22 29.90 -16.47
N ASP A 21 -3.53 30.75 -15.51
CA ASP A 21 -2.68 31.87 -15.09
C ASP A 21 -1.53 31.36 -14.19
N PHE A 22 -1.74 30.26 -13.50
CA PHE A 22 -0.76 29.62 -12.64
C PHE A 22 -0.40 28.22 -13.17
N PRO A 23 0.85 28.00 -13.59
CA PRO A 23 1.25 26.79 -14.31
C PRO A 23 1.42 25.54 -13.41
N LEU A 24 1.28 25.66 -12.10
CA LEU A 24 1.47 24.55 -11.17
C LEU A 24 0.15 23.84 -10.87
N SER A 25 0.19 22.52 -10.86
CA SER A 25 -0.91 21.68 -10.38
C SER A 25 -0.40 20.59 -9.44
N GLY A 26 -1.27 20.15 -8.52
CA GLY A 26 -0.97 19.10 -7.57
C GLY A 26 -2.03 18.01 -7.55
N VAL A 27 -1.63 16.80 -7.26
CA VAL A 27 -2.51 15.67 -6.97
C VAL A 27 -2.08 15.04 -5.66
N ILE A 28 -3.06 14.76 -4.81
CA ILE A 28 -2.90 13.93 -3.61
C ILE A 28 -3.89 12.78 -3.75
N GLY A 29 -3.45 11.56 -3.48
CA GLY A 29 -4.27 10.37 -3.56
C GLY A 29 -4.02 9.41 -2.43
N VAL A 30 -4.98 8.52 -2.23
CA VAL A 30 -4.83 7.31 -1.43
C VAL A 30 -5.47 6.16 -2.17
N GLN A 31 -4.77 5.03 -2.20
CA GLN A 31 -5.25 3.78 -2.74
C GLN A 31 -5.08 2.69 -1.69
N HIS A 32 -6.02 1.76 -1.66
CA HIS A 32 -5.99 0.67 -0.70
C HIS A 32 -6.64 -0.57 -1.32
N TRP A 33 -5.92 -1.67 -1.30
CA TRP A 33 -6.37 -3.01 -1.69
C TRP A 33 -6.27 -3.93 -0.47
N ALA A 34 -7.17 -4.90 -0.39
CA ALA A 34 -7.11 -5.94 0.62
C ALA A 34 -7.53 -7.29 0.04
N GLN A 35 -6.77 -8.31 0.39
CA GLN A 35 -7.14 -9.72 0.24
C GLN A 35 -7.68 -10.20 1.58
N TRP A 36 -8.84 -10.84 1.60
CA TRP A 36 -9.45 -11.31 2.84
C TRP A 36 -10.37 -12.51 2.62
N GLY A 37 -10.78 -13.17 3.68
CA GLY A 37 -11.68 -14.33 3.59
C GLY A 37 -11.04 -15.53 2.88
N GLY A 38 -11.88 -16.41 2.36
CA GLY A 38 -11.43 -17.63 1.69
C GLY A 38 -11.11 -18.76 2.64
N THR A 39 -10.38 -19.78 2.13
CA THR A 39 -10.00 -20.96 2.91
C THR A 39 -8.55 -21.30 2.65
N SER A 40 -7.74 -21.34 3.72
CA SER A 40 -6.35 -21.76 3.62
C SER A 40 -6.24 -23.27 3.40
N THR A 41 -5.30 -23.69 2.58
CA THR A 41 -4.91 -25.09 2.45
C THR A 41 -4.17 -25.61 3.68
N ASN A 42 -3.67 -24.71 4.54
CA ASN A 42 -3.11 -25.07 5.84
C ASN A 42 -4.26 -25.36 6.83
N PRO A 43 -4.41 -26.60 7.34
CA PRO A 43 -5.50 -26.96 8.23
C PRO A 43 -5.52 -26.20 9.57
N LYS A 44 -4.37 -25.65 9.98
CA LYS A 44 -4.27 -24.84 11.21
C LYS A 44 -4.85 -23.44 11.04
N ILE A 45 -4.90 -22.94 9.83
CA ILE A 45 -5.45 -21.63 9.48
C ILE A 45 -6.92 -21.76 9.07
N GLY A 46 -7.24 -22.71 8.19
CA GLY A 46 -8.59 -23.06 7.79
C GLY A 46 -9.35 -21.92 7.09
N LYS A 47 -10.65 -21.84 7.38
CA LYS A 47 -11.54 -20.83 6.81
C LYS A 47 -11.31 -19.49 7.49
N GLN A 48 -11.09 -18.44 6.68
CA GLN A 48 -10.90 -17.09 7.15
C GLN A 48 -12.22 -16.35 7.36
N PRO A 49 -12.28 -15.35 8.26
CA PRO A 49 -13.47 -14.53 8.48
C PRO A 49 -13.93 -13.86 7.18
N GLN A 50 -15.24 -13.96 6.88
CA GLN A 50 -15.80 -13.40 5.63
C GLN A 50 -17.25 -12.93 5.78
N SER A 51 -17.64 -12.52 6.99
CA SER A 51 -18.96 -11.93 7.25
C SER A 51 -19.02 -10.47 6.77
N ILE A 52 -20.23 -9.88 6.75
CA ILE A 52 -20.41 -8.44 6.48
C ILE A 52 -19.66 -7.59 7.51
N LYS A 53 -19.59 -8.03 8.77
CA LYS A 53 -18.83 -7.35 9.82
C LYS A 53 -17.34 -7.34 9.48
N ASP A 54 -16.81 -8.44 8.95
CA ASP A 54 -15.41 -8.55 8.55
C ASP A 54 -15.11 -7.69 7.32
N LEU A 55 -16.05 -7.60 6.37
CA LEU A 55 -15.93 -6.65 5.26
C LEU A 55 -15.77 -5.19 5.76
N ILE A 56 -16.55 -4.80 6.76
CA ILE A 56 -16.43 -3.45 7.35
C ILE A 56 -15.05 -3.26 8.00
N ARG A 57 -14.55 -4.28 8.71
CA ARG A 57 -13.20 -4.26 9.28
C ARG A 57 -12.13 -4.09 8.20
N VAL A 58 -12.21 -4.85 7.12
CA VAL A 58 -11.30 -4.75 5.96
C VAL A 58 -11.36 -3.37 5.33
N ILE A 59 -12.57 -2.81 5.13
CA ILE A 59 -12.72 -1.46 4.59
C ILE A 59 -12.06 -0.42 5.49
N CYS A 60 -12.18 -0.57 6.82
CA CYS A 60 -11.62 0.37 7.80
C CYS A 60 -10.15 0.10 8.14
N GLY A 61 -9.55 -1.00 7.68
CA GLY A 61 -8.22 -1.42 8.10
C GLY A 61 -8.16 -1.73 9.60
N SER A 62 -9.15 -2.47 10.10
CA SER A 62 -9.29 -2.80 11.52
C SER A 62 -8.90 -4.25 11.79
N GLU A 63 -8.55 -4.52 13.04
CA GLU A 63 -8.21 -5.84 13.57
C GLU A 63 -9.34 -6.86 13.35
N GLY A 64 -8.97 -8.14 13.20
CA GLY A 64 -9.87 -9.27 13.10
C GLY A 64 -10.64 -9.55 14.39
N GLY A 65 -11.66 -10.39 14.30
CA GLY A 65 -12.37 -10.93 15.47
C GLY A 65 -11.66 -12.14 16.06
N GLY A 66 -12.25 -12.71 17.13
CA GLY A 66 -11.71 -13.91 17.78
C GLY A 66 -11.72 -15.17 16.90
N ASP A 67 -12.32 -15.11 15.72
CA ASP A 67 -12.34 -16.14 14.69
C ASP A 67 -11.27 -15.94 13.60
N ALA A 68 -10.51 -14.85 13.68
CA ALA A 68 -9.37 -14.56 12.82
C ALA A 68 -8.08 -15.23 13.35
N THR A 69 -7.03 -15.25 12.54
CA THR A 69 -5.70 -15.68 12.99
C THR A 69 -5.16 -14.74 14.05
N VAL A 70 -4.20 -15.18 14.84
CA VAL A 70 -3.59 -14.34 15.90
C VAL A 70 -2.95 -13.09 15.27
N SER A 71 -2.33 -13.23 14.11
CA SER A 71 -1.75 -12.10 13.36
C SER A 71 -2.81 -11.06 13.02
N ASP A 72 -3.93 -11.50 12.45
CA ASP A 72 -5.03 -10.62 12.05
C ASP A 72 -5.76 -9.98 13.24
N GLN A 73 -5.73 -10.63 14.40
CA GLN A 73 -6.31 -10.07 15.64
C GLN A 73 -5.46 -8.94 16.24
N ILE A 74 -4.16 -8.93 15.95
CA ILE A 74 -3.21 -7.94 16.47
C ILE A 74 -3.02 -6.78 15.48
N ASN A 75 -2.98 -7.09 14.19
CA ASN A 75 -2.73 -6.12 13.13
C ASN A 75 -4.03 -5.67 12.43
N VAL A 76 -4.21 -6.11 11.19
CA VAL A 76 -5.41 -5.83 10.38
C VAL A 76 -5.93 -7.14 9.81
N LEU A 77 -7.25 -7.25 9.65
CA LEU A 77 -7.88 -8.45 9.10
C LEU A 77 -7.57 -8.59 7.61
N GLY A 78 -6.80 -9.59 7.25
CA GLY A 78 -6.41 -9.91 5.89
C GLY A 78 -5.07 -9.28 5.47
N ASN A 79 -4.74 -9.41 4.20
CA ASN A 79 -3.52 -8.87 3.63
C ASN A 79 -3.81 -7.55 2.90
N HIS A 80 -3.23 -6.47 3.36
CA HIS A 80 -3.50 -5.12 2.89
C HIS A 80 -2.32 -4.58 2.09
N TYR A 81 -2.63 -3.81 1.06
CA TYR A 81 -1.68 -3.02 0.28
C TYR A 81 -2.26 -1.64 0.05
N GLY A 82 -1.46 -0.63 0.14
CA GLY A 82 -1.91 0.71 -0.17
C GLY A 82 -0.80 1.66 -0.55
N SER A 83 -1.20 2.82 -1.01
CA SER A 83 -0.28 3.92 -1.23
C SER A 83 -0.91 5.27 -0.91
N TYR A 84 -0.06 6.19 -0.47
CA TYR A 84 -0.32 7.62 -0.56
C TYR A 84 0.40 8.15 -1.79
N ASP A 85 -0.33 8.84 -2.65
CA ASP A 85 0.15 9.32 -3.94
C ASP A 85 0.27 10.84 -3.92
N PHE A 86 1.43 11.36 -4.28
CA PHE A 86 1.71 12.79 -4.35
C PHE A 86 2.28 13.09 -5.74
N LYS A 87 1.73 14.10 -6.41
CA LYS A 87 2.26 14.58 -7.69
C LYS A 87 2.19 16.09 -7.76
N LEU A 88 3.29 16.70 -8.24
CA LEU A 88 3.34 18.09 -8.64
C LEU A 88 3.68 18.15 -10.13
N ALA A 89 3.01 19.03 -10.85
CA ALA A 89 3.26 19.24 -12.26
C ALA A 89 3.30 20.73 -12.58
N PHE A 90 4.32 21.10 -13.36
CA PHE A 90 4.49 22.44 -13.91
C PHE A 90 4.27 22.37 -15.42
N THR A 91 3.27 23.09 -15.90
CA THR A 91 2.80 23.01 -17.30
C THR A 91 3.11 24.29 -18.06
N GLN A 92 3.69 24.13 -19.24
CA GLN A 92 3.93 25.18 -20.21
C GLN A 92 3.28 24.80 -21.55
N PRO A 93 3.08 25.74 -22.50
CA PRO A 93 2.38 25.46 -23.77
C PRO A 93 3.00 24.35 -24.63
N ASN A 94 4.28 24.06 -24.46
CA ASN A 94 5.02 23.09 -25.28
C ASN A 94 5.58 21.92 -24.50
N TRP A 95 5.55 21.95 -23.17
CA TRP A 95 6.07 20.90 -22.30
C TRP A 95 5.43 20.93 -20.93
N GLN A 96 5.49 19.80 -20.26
CA GLN A 96 5.14 19.66 -18.84
C GLN A 96 6.20 18.83 -18.14
N VAL A 97 6.67 19.30 -17.01
CA VAL A 97 7.47 18.48 -16.09
C VAL A 97 6.64 18.14 -14.87
N SER A 98 6.75 16.92 -14.39
CA SER A 98 6.14 16.52 -13.14
C SER A 98 7.07 15.65 -12.31
N ALA A 99 6.97 15.78 -10.99
CA ALA A 99 7.57 14.90 -10.01
C ALA A 99 6.44 14.23 -9.22
N TYR A 100 6.63 12.96 -8.87
CA TYR A 100 5.67 12.22 -8.05
C TYR A 100 6.39 11.30 -7.08
N TYR A 101 5.69 11.03 -5.99
CA TYR A 101 6.08 10.06 -4.98
C TYR A 101 4.86 9.23 -4.59
N GLN A 102 5.03 7.94 -4.57
CA GLN A 102 4.03 6.96 -4.15
C GLN A 102 4.59 6.24 -2.95
N HIS A 103 4.07 6.57 -1.77
CA HIS A 103 4.47 5.94 -0.51
C HIS A 103 3.66 4.67 -0.29
N PHE A 104 4.32 3.53 -0.16
CA PHE A 104 3.65 2.25 0.04
C PHE A 104 3.39 1.95 1.52
N PHE A 105 2.32 1.24 1.78
CA PHE A 105 2.01 0.69 3.10
C PHE A 105 1.25 -0.63 2.97
N GLU A 106 1.43 -1.52 3.94
CA GLU A 106 0.64 -2.75 4.10
C GLU A 106 -0.15 -2.72 5.41
N ASP A 107 0.43 -2.13 6.43
CA ASP A 107 -0.14 -2.03 7.76
C ASP A 107 -0.03 -0.61 8.34
N LYS A 108 -0.34 -0.51 9.63
CA LYS A 108 -0.31 0.76 10.36
C LYS A 108 1.08 1.39 10.40
N SER A 109 2.15 0.60 10.44
CA SER A 109 3.52 1.11 10.48
C SER A 109 3.88 1.86 9.19
N GLY A 110 3.56 1.28 8.03
CA GLY A 110 3.68 1.95 6.74
C GLY A 110 2.76 3.16 6.62
N MET A 111 1.51 3.06 7.09
CA MET A 111 0.56 4.19 7.06
C MET A 111 1.04 5.42 7.83
N ILE A 112 1.85 5.26 8.87
CA ILE A 112 2.46 6.36 9.66
C ILE A 112 3.91 6.65 9.26
N PHE A 113 4.35 6.19 8.10
CA PHE A 113 5.66 6.46 7.51
C PHE A 113 6.86 5.90 8.29
N VAL A 114 6.72 4.81 9.03
CA VAL A 114 7.85 4.16 9.72
C VAL A 114 8.85 3.57 8.71
N ASN A 115 8.40 3.18 7.53
CA ASN A 115 9.19 2.69 6.41
C ASN A 115 9.93 3.79 5.62
N ASN A 116 10.00 5.00 6.16
CA ASN A 116 10.81 6.13 5.67
C ASN A 116 10.63 6.46 4.17
N THR A 117 11.65 6.07 3.37
CA THR A 117 11.76 6.43 1.95
C THR A 117 11.23 5.36 1.01
N ASP A 118 10.69 4.26 1.53
CA ASP A 118 10.10 3.22 0.70
C ASP A 118 8.95 3.76 -0.13
N GLY A 119 8.90 3.33 -1.38
CA GLY A 119 7.95 3.82 -2.34
C GLY A 119 8.53 3.97 -3.74
N LEU A 120 7.74 4.56 -4.62
CA LEU A 120 8.12 4.87 -6.00
C LEU A 120 8.32 6.39 -6.14
N TRP A 121 9.53 6.78 -6.48
CA TRP A 121 9.92 8.14 -6.80
C TRP A 121 9.98 8.30 -8.32
N GLY A 122 9.31 9.29 -8.87
CA GLY A 122 9.27 9.45 -10.30
C GLY A 122 9.37 10.90 -10.78
N GLY A 123 9.94 11.03 -11.97
CA GLY A 123 9.98 12.25 -12.75
C GLY A 123 9.49 12.00 -14.18
N GLN A 124 8.70 12.91 -14.70
CA GLN A 124 8.15 12.79 -16.04
C GLN A 124 8.28 14.12 -16.78
N LEU A 125 8.74 14.07 -18.02
CA LEU A 125 8.73 15.18 -18.98
C LEU A 125 7.82 14.81 -20.15
N ASP A 126 6.78 15.60 -20.36
CA ASP A 126 5.89 15.51 -21.52
C ASP A 126 6.23 16.58 -22.53
N LEU A 127 6.35 16.19 -23.80
CA LEU A 127 6.73 17.01 -24.95
C LEU A 127 5.67 16.87 -26.05
N PRO A 128 4.44 17.39 -25.87
CA PRO A 128 3.31 17.09 -26.74
C PRO A 128 3.50 17.54 -28.21
N LYS A 129 4.34 18.55 -28.43
CA LYS A 129 4.62 19.08 -29.77
C LYS A 129 5.87 18.51 -30.42
N PHE A 130 6.69 17.75 -29.68
CA PHE A 130 7.91 17.18 -30.25
C PHE A 130 7.58 15.89 -31.01
N PRO A 131 7.96 15.77 -32.32
CA PRO A 131 7.45 14.66 -33.13
C PRO A 131 8.06 13.30 -32.81
N TRP A 132 9.29 13.26 -32.31
CA TRP A 132 10.07 12.02 -32.13
C TRP A 132 10.05 11.50 -30.69
N LEU A 133 9.89 12.38 -29.70
CA LEU A 133 9.96 12.05 -28.29
C LEU A 133 8.79 12.74 -27.56
N ARG A 134 7.78 11.98 -27.22
CA ARG A 134 6.55 12.51 -26.59
C ARG A 134 6.64 12.57 -25.08
N LYS A 135 7.41 11.65 -24.51
CA LYS A 135 7.49 11.49 -23.05
C LYS A 135 8.83 10.88 -22.64
N VAL A 136 9.39 11.37 -21.55
CA VAL A 136 10.47 10.74 -20.79
C VAL A 136 9.96 10.49 -19.38
N VAL A 137 10.19 9.29 -18.85
CA VAL A 137 9.89 8.92 -17.46
C VAL A 137 11.15 8.33 -16.84
N VAL A 138 11.45 8.76 -15.63
CA VAL A 138 12.51 8.18 -14.80
C VAL A 138 11.89 7.83 -13.46
N GLU A 139 12.07 6.57 -13.02
CA GLU A 139 11.52 6.07 -11.77
C GLU A 139 12.59 5.37 -10.94
N TYR A 140 12.47 5.51 -9.65
CA TYR A 140 13.30 4.85 -8.65
C TYR A 140 12.40 4.20 -7.60
N LEU A 141 12.43 2.86 -7.54
CA LEU A 141 11.64 2.05 -6.62
C LEU A 141 12.50 1.63 -5.42
N VAL A 142 11.98 1.84 -4.23
CA VAL A 142 12.57 1.38 -2.97
C VAL A 142 11.53 0.54 -2.21
N THR A 143 11.89 -0.69 -1.85
CA THR A 143 11.02 -1.64 -1.13
C THR A 143 11.85 -2.45 -0.13
N ARG A 144 12.44 -1.77 0.86
CA ARG A 144 13.42 -2.36 1.77
C ARG A 144 12.91 -2.57 3.18
N ASP A 145 12.05 -1.68 3.65
CA ASP A 145 11.70 -1.55 5.05
C ASP A 145 10.17 -1.44 5.22
N GLN A 146 9.41 -2.41 4.72
CA GLN A 146 7.94 -2.38 4.70
C GLN A 146 7.33 -1.93 6.03
N SER A 147 7.79 -2.48 7.15
CA SER A 147 7.34 -2.17 8.51
C SER A 147 8.38 -1.39 9.33
N GLY A 148 9.42 -0.83 8.66
CA GLY A 148 10.57 -0.18 9.30
C GLY A 148 11.61 -1.17 9.80
N GLN A 149 12.63 -0.64 10.52
CA GLN A 149 13.68 -1.46 11.07
C GLN A 149 13.16 -2.40 12.16
N PHE A 150 13.76 -3.57 12.27
CA PHE A 150 13.39 -4.53 13.31
C PHE A 150 13.48 -3.90 14.70
N HIS A 151 12.45 -4.11 15.51
CA HIS A 151 12.39 -3.69 16.91
C HIS A 151 11.53 -4.67 17.72
N PHE A 152 11.72 -4.68 19.04
CA PHE A 152 10.82 -5.42 19.94
C PHE A 152 9.58 -4.59 20.23
N ILE A 153 8.42 -5.23 20.14
CA ILE A 153 7.14 -4.61 20.47
C ILE A 153 6.79 -4.99 21.90
N ASP A 154 6.70 -3.98 22.75
CA ASP A 154 6.25 -4.11 24.12
C ASP A 154 4.78 -3.69 24.20
N PHE A 155 3.87 -4.58 23.80
CA PHE A 155 2.46 -4.26 23.82
C PHE A 155 1.83 -4.32 25.19
N ASP A 156 2.29 -5.28 25.94
CA ASP A 156 1.67 -5.67 27.19
C ASP A 156 2.72 -6.49 27.90
N HIS A 157 3.27 -5.91 28.93
CA HIS A 157 4.49 -6.37 29.62
C HIS A 157 4.50 -7.86 29.97
N ASP A 158 3.34 -8.53 29.94
CA ASP A 158 3.20 -9.89 30.43
C ASP A 158 2.63 -10.92 29.44
N LEU A 159 1.94 -10.51 28.37
CA LEU A 159 1.21 -11.44 27.51
C LEU A 159 1.95 -11.89 26.25
N HIS A 160 2.87 -11.11 25.73
CA HIS A 160 3.60 -11.41 24.50
C HIS A 160 5.07 -11.03 24.59
N PRO A 161 5.85 -11.61 25.51
CA PRO A 161 7.27 -11.30 25.63
C PRO A 161 8.02 -11.75 24.38
N GLY A 162 8.78 -10.84 23.78
CA GLY A 162 9.64 -11.13 22.65
C GLY A 162 8.98 -11.10 21.27
N VAL A 163 7.81 -10.50 21.14
CA VAL A 163 7.22 -10.24 19.80
C VAL A 163 8.05 -9.16 19.14
N GLY A 164 8.60 -9.47 17.98
CA GLY A 164 9.28 -8.52 17.11
C GLY A 164 8.32 -7.78 16.19
N GLY A 165 8.66 -6.56 15.84
CA GLY A 165 8.04 -5.78 14.77
C GLY A 165 9.12 -5.20 13.88
N GLY A 166 8.74 -4.80 12.67
CA GLY A 166 9.70 -4.34 11.69
C GLY A 166 10.48 -5.47 10.99
N GLY A 167 11.23 -5.10 9.96
CA GLY A 167 12.01 -6.04 9.17
C GLY A 167 11.20 -6.90 8.19
N ASP A 168 9.93 -6.57 7.98
CA ASP A 168 9.06 -7.27 7.02
C ASP A 168 9.29 -6.75 5.59
N ASP A 169 8.91 -7.56 4.62
CA ASP A 169 8.97 -7.23 3.20
C ASP A 169 7.56 -7.12 2.57
N TYR A 170 7.45 -6.47 1.41
CA TYR A 170 6.19 -6.28 0.69
C TYR A 170 5.71 -7.51 -0.09
N TYR A 171 6.47 -8.61 -0.11
CA TYR A 171 6.28 -9.70 -1.05
C TYR A 171 5.71 -10.96 -0.41
N ASN A 172 5.77 -11.06 0.91
CA ASN A 172 5.34 -12.21 1.68
C ASN A 172 4.21 -11.87 2.65
N ASN A 173 3.29 -12.82 2.83
CA ASN A 173 2.24 -12.74 3.82
C ASN A 173 1.99 -14.13 4.42
N GLY A 174 1.79 -14.22 5.72
CA GLY A 174 1.66 -15.48 6.44
C GLY A 174 0.43 -16.28 6.09
N GLU A 175 -0.69 -15.63 5.86
CA GLU A 175 -1.98 -16.24 5.52
C GLU A 175 -2.18 -16.33 4.00
N TYR A 176 -1.86 -15.27 3.28
CA TYR A 176 -2.02 -15.13 1.83
C TYR A 176 -0.67 -15.30 1.16
N THR A 177 -0.14 -16.52 1.21
CA THR A 177 1.25 -16.88 0.88
C THR A 177 1.71 -16.54 -0.54
N THR A 178 0.82 -16.15 -1.44
CA THR A 178 1.20 -15.60 -2.73
C THR A 178 1.62 -14.13 -2.65
N GLY A 179 1.25 -13.44 -1.57
CA GLY A 179 1.58 -12.03 -1.33
C GLY A 179 1.34 -11.15 -2.56
N ALA A 180 2.23 -10.20 -2.80
CA ALA A 180 2.27 -9.39 -4.01
C ALA A 180 3.08 -10.07 -5.15
N SER A 181 3.17 -11.38 -5.16
CA SER A 181 3.98 -12.14 -6.11
C SER A 181 3.36 -12.21 -7.51
N TYR A 182 4.22 -12.25 -8.53
CA TYR A 182 3.84 -12.52 -9.92
C TYR A 182 4.23 -13.95 -10.31
N PHE A 183 3.26 -14.76 -10.72
CA PHE A 183 3.46 -16.20 -11.00
C PHE A 183 4.12 -16.97 -9.86
N ASN A 184 3.72 -16.74 -8.61
CA ASN A 184 4.29 -17.35 -7.40
C ASN A 184 5.81 -17.10 -7.24
N ARG A 185 6.30 -15.99 -7.74
CA ARG A 185 7.67 -15.54 -7.56
C ARG A 185 7.62 -14.19 -6.83
N ALA A 186 8.09 -14.20 -5.61
CA ALA A 186 8.34 -12.99 -4.84
C ALA A 186 9.69 -12.39 -5.21
#